data_33bdadce1ef38790b4f94a32a7913fec
#
_entry.id   33bdadce1ef38790b4f94a32a7913fec
#
_cell.length_a   1.000
_cell.length_b   1.000
_cell.length_c   1.000
_cell.angle_alpha   90.00
_cell.angle_beta   90.00
_cell.angle_gamma   90.00
#
_symmetry.space_group_name_H-M   'P 1'
#
loop_
_entity.id
_entity.type
_entity.pdbx_description
1 polymer ?
#
loop_
_entity_poly.entity_id
_entity_poly.type
_entity_poly.pdbx_seq_one_letter_code
_entity_poly.pdbx_strand_id
1 'polypeptide(L)'
;CETGLVLEEISYMLKHIRQFAREKRVHTPLSQFYSRSFQKPSPYGVVLIMSPWNYPFLLTLSPLADALAAGNTAIVKPSAYSPYTSAILQKILSQCFDPQYVAVVTGGRAENACLLREHFDYIFFTGSQSVGKEVMRKASEHLTPVTLELGGKSPCIVDQTSNLKLAAKRIVFGKYLNCGQTCVAPDYVDRKSTRLNSSHRCLS
;
A
#
# COMPACT_ATOMS: atom_id res chain seq x y z
N CYS A 1 0.36 17.85 0.76
CA CYS A 1 0.04 16.69 1.62
C CYS A 1 0.86 15.47 1.26
N GLU A 2 0.83 14.96 0.02
CA GLU A 2 1.52 13.73 -0.35
C GLU A 2 3.04 13.77 -0.12
N THR A 3 3.71 14.82 -0.55
CA THR A 3 5.18 14.97 -0.42
C THR A 3 5.65 14.90 1.03
N GLY A 4 4.90 15.54 1.96
CA GLY A 4 5.25 15.49 3.39
C GLY A 4 5.21 14.08 3.95
N LEU A 5 4.17 13.30 3.62
CA LEU A 5 4.03 11.91 4.07
C LEU A 5 5.13 11.01 3.51
N VAL A 6 5.52 11.20 2.23
CA VAL A 6 6.64 10.46 1.63
C VAL A 6 7.97 10.77 2.35
N LEU A 7 8.21 12.05 2.67
CA LEU A 7 9.43 12.45 3.40
C LEU A 7 9.45 11.90 4.84
N GLU A 8 8.29 11.83 5.50
CA GLU A 8 8.15 11.20 6.81
C GLU A 8 8.45 9.70 6.74
N GLU A 9 7.91 8.99 5.73
CA GLU A 9 8.16 7.56 5.51
C GLU A 9 9.64 7.29 5.27
N ILE A 10 10.28 8.02 4.34
CA ILE A 10 11.71 7.88 4.08
C ILE A 10 12.54 8.16 5.35
N SER A 11 12.17 9.20 6.10
CA SER A 11 12.85 9.54 7.36
C SER A 11 12.70 8.46 8.41
N TYR A 12 11.52 7.84 8.49
CA TYR A 12 11.24 6.73 9.39
C TYR A 12 12.08 5.50 9.00
N MET A 13 12.10 5.14 7.74
CA MET A 13 12.90 4.02 7.23
C MET A 13 14.39 4.22 7.49
N LEU A 14 14.94 5.41 7.22
CA LEU A 14 16.35 5.72 7.48
C LEU A 14 16.73 5.58 8.97
N LYS A 15 15.83 5.93 9.88
CA LYS A 15 16.05 5.77 11.32
C LYS A 15 16.01 4.31 11.79
N HIS A 16 15.18 3.49 11.16
CA HIS A 16 14.85 2.16 11.68
C HIS A 16 15.42 1.01 10.84
N ILE A 17 16.00 1.27 9.66
CA ILE A 17 16.49 0.23 8.74
C ILE A 17 17.43 -0.78 9.42
N ARG A 18 18.33 -0.32 10.27
CA ARG A 18 19.24 -1.21 11.02
C ARG A 18 18.50 -2.12 11.99
N GLN A 19 17.41 -1.62 12.59
CA GLN A 19 16.57 -2.41 13.50
C GLN A 19 15.76 -3.44 12.70
N PHE A 20 15.21 -3.08 11.54
CA PHE A 20 14.45 -3.97 10.69
C PHE A 20 15.31 -5.06 10.07
N ALA A 21 16.54 -4.74 9.67
CA ALA A 21 17.50 -5.70 9.12
C ALA A 21 18.13 -6.63 10.18
N ARG A 22 17.86 -6.38 11.47
CA ARG A 22 18.49 -7.13 12.56
C ARG A 22 17.95 -8.55 12.65
N GLU A 23 18.87 -9.49 12.77
CA GLU A 23 18.58 -10.87 13.11
C GLU A 23 17.90 -10.99 14.49
N LYS A 24 16.84 -11.76 14.60
CA LYS A 24 16.10 -12.02 15.84
C LYS A 24 16.31 -13.46 16.27
N ARG A 25 16.86 -13.66 17.48
CA ARG A 25 16.90 -14.98 18.10
C ARG A 25 15.48 -15.48 18.40
N VAL A 26 15.25 -16.74 18.12
CA VAL A 26 14.00 -17.46 18.43
C VAL A 26 14.32 -18.70 19.28
N HIS A 27 13.29 -19.26 19.90
CA HIS A 27 13.42 -20.45 20.71
C HIS A 27 13.95 -21.63 19.87
N THR A 28 14.98 -22.29 20.38
CA THR A 28 15.51 -23.53 19.78
C THR A 28 14.87 -24.72 20.53
N PRO A 29 14.26 -25.68 19.82
CA PRO A 29 13.71 -26.88 20.44
C PRO A 29 14.76 -27.64 21.26
N LEU A 30 14.35 -28.26 22.38
CA LEU A 30 15.26 -28.99 23.25
C LEU A 30 16.00 -30.15 22.54
N SER A 31 15.36 -30.77 21.56
CA SER A 31 15.97 -31.78 20.69
C SER A 31 17.17 -31.29 19.89
N GLN A 32 17.36 -29.96 19.77
CA GLN A 32 18.48 -29.31 19.08
C GLN A 32 19.24 -28.36 20.00
N PHE A 33 19.38 -28.71 21.28
CA PHE A 33 19.94 -27.86 22.34
C PHE A 33 21.35 -27.31 22.06
N TYR A 34 22.13 -27.96 21.21
CA TYR A 34 23.47 -27.50 20.79
C TYR A 34 23.44 -26.52 19.60
N SER A 35 22.25 -26.23 19.07
CA SER A 35 22.04 -25.30 17.95
C SER A 35 21.55 -23.93 18.42
N ARG A 36 21.51 -22.96 17.49
CA ARG A 36 20.92 -21.65 17.70
C ARG A 36 19.95 -21.36 16.56
N SER A 37 18.72 -21.00 16.92
CA SER A 37 17.68 -20.63 15.94
C SER A 37 17.51 -19.13 15.89
N PHE A 38 17.35 -18.60 14.68
CA PHE A 38 17.15 -17.17 14.46
C PHE A 38 16.30 -16.94 13.20
N GLN A 39 15.68 -15.76 13.14
CA GLN A 39 15.01 -15.22 11.96
C GLN A 39 15.86 -14.08 11.41
N LYS A 40 16.16 -14.11 10.12
CA LYS A 40 16.88 -13.07 9.41
C LYS A 40 16.03 -12.54 8.28
N PRO A 41 15.77 -11.22 8.21
CA PRO A 41 15.11 -10.60 7.06
C PRO A 41 15.93 -10.82 5.79
N SER A 42 15.25 -11.07 4.68
CA SER A 42 15.84 -11.20 3.34
C SER A 42 14.94 -10.49 2.34
N PRO A 43 15.50 -9.79 1.34
CA PRO A 43 14.70 -9.21 0.27
C PRO A 43 14.00 -10.30 -0.53
N TYR A 44 12.89 -9.96 -1.15
CA TYR A 44 12.22 -10.83 -2.12
C TYR A 44 13.03 -10.95 -3.42
N GLY A 45 13.55 -9.83 -3.93
CA GLY A 45 14.24 -9.75 -5.21
C GLY A 45 13.73 -8.61 -6.07
N VAL A 46 13.17 -8.92 -7.24
CA VAL A 46 12.56 -7.94 -8.15
C VAL A 46 11.09 -7.77 -7.84
N VAL A 47 10.69 -6.58 -7.43
CA VAL A 47 9.30 -6.29 -7.05
C VAL A 47 8.61 -5.37 -8.07
N LEU A 48 7.33 -5.63 -8.35
CA LEU A 48 6.48 -4.77 -9.14
C LEU A 48 5.59 -3.92 -8.22
N ILE A 49 5.62 -2.60 -8.37
CA ILE A 49 4.75 -1.67 -7.66
C ILE A 49 3.81 -1.01 -8.67
N MET A 50 2.51 -1.33 -8.57
CA MET A 50 1.46 -0.75 -9.41
C MET A 50 0.61 0.21 -8.58
N SER A 51 0.66 1.50 -8.87
CA SER A 51 0.04 2.54 -8.04
C SER A 51 -1.17 3.22 -8.71
N PRO A 52 -2.11 3.73 -7.88
CA PRO A 52 -3.36 4.32 -8.33
C PRO A 52 -3.20 5.82 -8.69
N TRP A 53 -4.33 6.43 -9.06
CA TRP A 53 -4.41 7.81 -9.51
C TRP A 53 -4.83 8.82 -8.42
N ASN A 54 -5.39 8.34 -7.30
CA ASN A 54 -6.00 9.21 -6.29
C ASN A 54 -4.99 9.89 -5.36
N TYR A 55 -3.89 9.22 -5.03
CA TYR A 55 -2.70 9.76 -4.37
C TYR A 55 -1.47 9.25 -5.11
N PRO A 56 -1.26 9.73 -6.35
CA PRO A 56 -0.31 9.10 -7.26
C PRO A 56 1.15 9.22 -6.82
N PHE A 57 1.51 10.29 -6.11
CA PHE A 57 2.86 10.48 -5.61
C PHE A 57 3.12 9.63 -4.35
N LEU A 58 2.22 9.74 -3.35
CA LEU A 58 2.34 9.02 -2.09
C LEU A 58 2.31 7.51 -2.28
N LEU A 59 1.26 7.00 -2.96
CA LEU A 59 1.06 5.55 -3.12
C LEU A 59 2.00 4.90 -4.14
N THR A 60 2.86 5.69 -4.78
CA THR A 60 3.99 5.18 -5.56
C THR A 60 5.27 5.16 -4.73
N LEU A 61 5.59 6.25 -4.06
CA LEU A 61 6.90 6.42 -3.42
C LEU A 61 6.99 5.78 -2.03
N SER A 62 5.90 5.71 -1.28
CA SER A 62 5.89 5.03 0.02
C SER A 62 6.25 3.54 -0.11
N PRO A 63 5.52 2.73 -0.90
CA PRO A 63 5.89 1.32 -1.07
C PRO A 63 7.23 1.14 -1.77
N LEU A 64 7.67 2.09 -2.61
CA LEU A 64 9.01 2.04 -3.19
C LEU A 64 10.09 2.24 -2.12
N ALA A 65 9.92 3.21 -1.21
CA ALA A 65 10.85 3.43 -0.11
C ALA A 65 11.01 2.19 0.77
N ASP A 66 9.90 1.51 1.07
CA ASP A 66 9.87 0.28 1.85
C ASP A 66 10.55 -0.88 1.12
N ALA A 67 10.26 -1.03 -0.18
CA ALA A 67 10.88 -2.05 -1.01
C ALA A 67 12.40 -1.89 -1.09
N LEU A 68 12.89 -0.65 -1.28
CA LEU A 68 14.32 -0.36 -1.33
C LEU A 68 14.98 -0.52 0.04
N ALA A 69 14.31 -0.10 1.13
CA ALA A 69 14.80 -0.30 2.49
C ALA A 69 14.93 -1.79 2.85
N ALA A 70 14.07 -2.64 2.29
CA ALA A 70 14.16 -4.09 2.45
C ALA A 70 15.23 -4.76 1.55
N GLY A 71 15.89 -3.99 0.66
CA GLY A 71 16.96 -4.48 -0.22
C GLY A 71 16.47 -5.05 -1.56
N ASN A 72 15.25 -4.74 -1.97
CA ASN A 72 14.71 -5.17 -3.27
C ASN A 72 15.13 -4.22 -4.40
N THR A 73 15.07 -4.71 -5.64
CA THR A 73 14.99 -3.89 -6.84
C THR A 73 13.52 -3.72 -7.25
N ALA A 74 13.18 -2.65 -7.96
CA ALA A 74 11.77 -2.35 -8.20
C ALA A 74 11.49 -1.93 -9.64
N ILE A 75 10.39 -2.43 -10.19
CA ILE A 75 9.71 -1.85 -11.34
C ILE A 75 8.47 -1.11 -10.85
N VAL A 76 8.39 0.17 -11.17
CA VAL A 76 7.30 1.06 -10.76
C VAL A 76 6.40 1.36 -11.94
N LYS A 77 5.12 1.09 -11.79
CA LYS A 77 4.08 1.36 -12.80
C LYS A 77 3.06 2.35 -12.25
N PRO A 78 3.30 3.66 -12.37
CA PRO A 78 2.34 4.68 -11.95
C PRO A 78 1.11 4.70 -12.84
N SER A 79 0.02 5.30 -12.35
CA SER A 79 -1.26 5.32 -13.04
C SER A 79 -1.24 6.17 -14.31
N ALA A 80 -1.82 5.65 -15.40
CA ALA A 80 -2.06 6.42 -16.62
C ALA A 80 -3.10 7.55 -16.44
N TYR A 81 -3.95 7.48 -15.41
CA TYR A 81 -4.96 8.49 -15.12
C TYR A 81 -4.40 9.74 -14.40
N SER A 82 -3.11 9.71 -14.02
CA SER A 82 -2.38 10.87 -13.48
C SER A 82 -1.11 11.13 -14.30
N PRO A 83 -1.22 11.47 -15.59
CA PRO A 83 -0.10 11.45 -16.54
C PRO A 83 1.02 12.42 -16.16
N TYR A 84 0.70 13.61 -15.67
CA TYR A 84 1.71 14.60 -15.26
C TYR A 84 2.51 14.15 -14.04
N THR A 85 1.84 13.57 -13.04
CA THR A 85 2.53 13.00 -11.88
C THR A 85 3.38 11.81 -12.27
N SER A 86 2.89 10.95 -13.16
CA SER A 86 3.63 9.80 -13.67
C SER A 86 4.90 10.21 -14.42
N ALA A 87 4.82 11.28 -15.24
CA ALA A 87 5.98 11.84 -15.94
C ALA A 87 7.03 12.42 -14.97
N ILE A 88 6.57 13.13 -13.93
CA ILE A 88 7.47 13.66 -12.89
C ILE A 88 8.12 12.54 -12.08
N LEU A 89 7.36 11.51 -11.70
CA LEU A 89 7.90 10.33 -11.02
C LEU A 89 8.97 9.63 -11.86
N GLN A 90 8.71 9.42 -13.15
CA GLN A 90 9.69 8.87 -14.08
C GLN A 90 10.97 9.72 -14.12
N LYS A 91 10.82 11.05 -14.26
CA LYS A 91 11.95 11.97 -14.30
C LYS A 91 12.77 11.94 -13.01
N ILE A 92 12.13 12.01 -11.85
CA ILE A 92 12.82 12.00 -10.55
C ILE A 92 13.54 10.68 -10.34
N LEU A 93 12.85 9.56 -10.53
CA LEU A 93 13.42 8.23 -10.25
C LEU A 93 14.56 7.89 -11.21
N SER A 94 14.47 8.27 -12.49
CA SER A 94 15.56 8.07 -13.44
C SER A 94 16.79 8.96 -13.18
N GLN A 95 16.64 10.04 -12.44
CA GLN A 95 17.76 10.87 -12.00
C GLN A 95 18.41 10.37 -10.70
N CYS A 96 17.64 9.66 -9.87
CA CYS A 96 18.10 9.19 -8.57
C CYS A 96 18.68 7.77 -8.59
N PHE A 97 18.24 6.93 -9.53
CA PHE A 97 18.55 5.51 -9.55
C PHE A 97 18.96 5.02 -10.94
N ASP A 98 19.86 4.05 -10.98
CA ASP A 98 20.13 3.27 -12.17
C ASP A 98 18.87 2.46 -12.55
N PRO A 99 18.48 2.38 -13.83
CA PRO A 99 17.32 1.61 -14.26
C PRO A 99 17.41 0.11 -13.98
N GLN A 100 18.60 -0.44 -13.73
CA GLN A 100 18.78 -1.81 -13.24
C GLN A 100 18.37 -1.97 -11.78
N TYR A 101 18.29 -0.87 -11.01
CA TYR A 101 17.87 -0.87 -9.62
C TYR A 101 16.41 -0.44 -9.44
N VAL A 102 16.02 0.69 -10.08
CA VAL A 102 14.64 1.17 -10.10
C VAL A 102 14.28 1.60 -11.51
N ALA A 103 13.35 0.89 -12.14
CA ALA A 103 12.81 1.24 -13.45
C ALA A 103 11.37 1.75 -13.35
N VAL A 104 11.01 2.73 -14.18
CA VAL A 104 9.64 3.26 -14.25
C VAL A 104 9.06 2.98 -15.62
N VAL A 105 7.94 2.25 -15.63
CA VAL A 105 7.18 1.96 -16.85
C VAL A 105 5.89 2.78 -16.83
N THR A 106 5.80 3.78 -17.69
CA THR A 106 4.57 4.55 -17.91
C THR A 106 3.67 3.87 -18.94
N GLY A 107 2.41 4.25 -18.99
CA GLY A 107 1.45 3.70 -19.96
C GLY A 107 0.16 3.19 -19.31
N GLY A 108 -0.69 2.53 -20.09
CA GLY A 108 -2.03 2.15 -19.69
C GLY A 108 -2.23 0.64 -19.52
N ARG A 109 -3.37 0.15 -20.05
CA ARG A 109 -3.77 -1.26 -19.90
C ARG A 109 -2.85 -2.23 -20.64
N ALA A 110 -2.29 -1.82 -21.79
CA ALA A 110 -1.41 -2.67 -22.58
C ALA A 110 -0.10 -2.95 -21.82
N GLU A 111 0.50 -1.90 -21.23
CA GLU A 111 1.71 -1.99 -20.43
C GLU A 111 1.46 -2.77 -19.13
N ASN A 112 0.31 -2.57 -18.48
CA ASN A 112 -0.08 -3.39 -17.32
C ASN A 112 -0.16 -4.88 -17.69
N ALA A 113 -0.82 -5.21 -18.80
CA ALA A 113 -0.93 -6.59 -19.26
C ALA A 113 0.43 -7.20 -19.67
N CYS A 114 1.34 -6.38 -20.19
CA CYS A 114 2.71 -6.80 -20.51
C CYS A 114 3.47 -7.12 -19.22
N LEU A 115 3.51 -6.21 -18.27
CA LEU A 115 4.21 -6.41 -17.00
C LEU A 115 3.68 -7.62 -16.22
N LEU A 116 2.37 -7.83 -16.21
CA LEU A 116 1.76 -8.95 -15.49
C LEU A 116 2.01 -10.33 -16.16
N ARG A 117 2.67 -10.39 -17.31
CA ARG A 117 3.16 -11.64 -17.91
C ARG A 117 4.59 -11.97 -17.48
N GLU A 118 5.32 -10.96 -16.99
CA GLU A 118 6.69 -11.16 -16.53
C GLU A 118 6.71 -11.78 -15.12
N HIS A 119 7.81 -12.42 -14.79
CA HIS A 119 8.05 -12.99 -13.47
C HIS A 119 8.56 -11.93 -12.51
N PHE A 120 7.90 -11.79 -11.37
CA PHE A 120 8.31 -10.96 -10.23
C PHE A 120 8.40 -11.81 -8.97
N ASP A 121 9.26 -11.42 -8.05
CA ASP A 121 9.37 -12.07 -6.74
C ASP A 121 8.30 -11.55 -5.77
N TYR A 122 7.73 -10.39 -6.05
CA TYR A 122 6.62 -9.80 -5.29
C TYR A 122 5.86 -8.76 -6.10
N ILE A 123 4.53 -8.65 -5.91
CA ILE A 123 3.73 -7.59 -6.52
C ILE A 123 2.97 -6.83 -5.43
N PHE A 124 3.16 -5.51 -5.39
CA PHE A 124 2.39 -4.59 -4.58
C PHE A 124 1.45 -3.79 -5.49
N PHE A 125 0.16 -3.98 -5.34
CA PHE A 125 -0.86 -3.33 -6.16
C PHE A 125 -1.82 -2.52 -5.31
N THR A 126 -2.05 -1.27 -5.70
CA THR A 126 -3.12 -0.43 -5.13
C THR A 126 -4.07 -0.01 -6.24
N GLY A 127 -5.37 -0.29 -6.08
CA GLY A 127 -6.36 0.08 -7.08
C GLY A 127 -7.73 -0.56 -6.90
N SER A 128 -8.44 -0.82 -8.00
CA SER A 128 -9.78 -1.41 -7.96
C SER A 128 -9.75 -2.91 -7.71
N GLN A 129 -10.83 -3.44 -7.12
CA GLN A 129 -10.99 -4.88 -6.89
C GLN A 129 -10.94 -5.70 -8.20
N SER A 130 -11.48 -5.17 -9.28
CA SER A 130 -11.47 -5.87 -10.58
C SER A 130 -10.05 -6.08 -11.11
N VAL A 131 -9.22 -5.04 -11.06
CA VAL A 131 -7.81 -5.13 -11.46
C VAL A 131 -7.00 -5.95 -10.45
N GLY A 132 -7.27 -5.83 -9.14
CA GLY A 132 -6.63 -6.65 -8.12
C GLY A 132 -6.84 -8.15 -8.32
N LYS A 133 -8.05 -8.56 -8.72
CA LYS A 133 -8.33 -9.96 -9.10
C LYS A 133 -7.50 -10.41 -10.32
N GLU A 134 -7.32 -9.53 -11.31
CA GLU A 134 -6.48 -9.82 -12.47
C GLU A 134 -5.01 -9.96 -12.08
N VAL A 135 -4.50 -9.04 -11.25
CA VAL A 135 -3.14 -9.11 -10.71
C VAL A 135 -2.91 -10.43 -9.98
N MET A 136 -3.82 -10.80 -9.07
CA MET A 136 -3.73 -12.04 -8.30
C MET A 136 -3.75 -13.27 -9.22
N ARG A 137 -4.65 -13.30 -10.21
CA ARG A 137 -4.73 -14.39 -11.18
C ARG A 137 -3.44 -14.54 -11.98
N LYS A 138 -2.85 -13.43 -12.42
CA LYS A 138 -1.60 -13.43 -13.17
C LYS A 138 -0.39 -13.81 -12.29
N ALA A 139 -0.33 -13.29 -11.09
CA ALA A 139 0.71 -13.65 -10.12
C ALA A 139 0.72 -15.15 -9.79
N SER A 140 -0.46 -15.79 -9.76
CA SER A 140 -0.57 -17.22 -9.48
C SER A 140 0.08 -18.12 -10.54
N GLU A 141 0.24 -17.64 -11.79
CA GLU A 141 0.93 -18.37 -12.86
C GLU A 141 2.41 -18.62 -12.51
N HIS A 142 3.01 -17.76 -11.66
CA HIS A 142 4.39 -17.85 -11.18
C HIS A 142 4.52 -18.10 -9.67
N LEU A 143 3.40 -18.33 -8.97
CA LEU A 143 3.33 -18.39 -7.49
C LEU A 143 3.88 -17.14 -6.80
N THR A 144 3.82 -15.99 -7.48
CA THR A 144 4.30 -14.70 -6.95
C THR A 144 3.39 -14.22 -5.82
N PRO A 145 3.91 -13.94 -4.62
CA PRO A 145 3.12 -13.34 -3.54
C PRO A 145 2.69 -11.92 -3.89
N VAL A 146 1.46 -11.55 -3.46
CA VAL A 146 0.88 -10.24 -3.76
C VAL A 146 0.35 -9.57 -2.51
N THR A 147 0.52 -8.24 -2.42
CA THR A 147 -0.29 -7.38 -1.56
C THR A 147 -1.23 -6.57 -2.41
N LEU A 148 -2.51 -6.61 -2.07
CA LEU A 148 -3.58 -5.91 -2.77
C LEU A 148 -4.22 -4.88 -1.84
N GLU A 149 -3.94 -3.60 -2.08
CA GLU A 149 -4.58 -2.46 -1.44
C GLU A 149 -5.75 -2.00 -2.31
N LEU A 150 -6.96 -2.21 -1.82
CA LEU A 150 -8.18 -2.05 -2.61
C LEU A 150 -9.10 -1.00 -1.99
N GLY A 151 -10.20 -0.70 -2.67
CA GLY A 151 -11.25 0.15 -2.12
C GLY A 151 -11.96 -0.50 -0.92
N GLY A 152 -12.62 0.32 -0.13
CA GLY A 152 -13.29 -0.13 1.09
C GLY A 152 -14.64 0.54 1.32
N LYS A 153 -15.42 -0.04 2.22
CA LYS A 153 -16.66 0.48 2.80
C LYS A 153 -16.44 0.73 4.29
N SER A 154 -15.60 1.73 4.61
CA SER A 154 -15.15 1.98 5.98
C SER A 154 -16.26 2.49 6.88
N PRO A 155 -16.67 1.75 7.92
CA PRO A 155 -17.64 2.19 8.90
C PRO A 155 -17.07 3.29 9.79
N CYS A 156 -17.89 4.30 10.13
CA CYS A 156 -17.57 5.26 11.16
C CYS A 156 -18.54 5.09 12.33
N ILE A 157 -18.04 4.54 13.43
CA ILE A 157 -18.86 4.27 14.62
C ILE A 157 -18.80 5.48 15.55
N VAL A 158 -19.97 6.04 15.85
CA VAL A 158 -20.14 7.16 16.80
C VAL A 158 -20.97 6.68 17.99
N ASP A 159 -20.30 6.40 19.09
CA ASP A 159 -20.97 5.92 20.28
C ASP A 159 -21.58 7.05 21.14
N GLN A 160 -22.30 6.66 22.20
CA GLN A 160 -23.01 7.62 23.07
C GLN A 160 -22.08 8.54 23.88
N THR A 161 -20.80 8.19 24.04
CA THR A 161 -19.81 8.99 24.77
C THR A 161 -19.16 10.04 23.90
N SER A 162 -19.38 9.98 22.58
CA SER A 162 -18.75 10.84 21.60
C SER A 162 -19.29 12.26 21.64
N ASN A 163 -18.39 13.25 21.48
CA ASN A 163 -18.80 14.62 21.21
C ASN A 163 -19.30 14.73 19.76
N LEU A 164 -20.62 14.78 19.57
CA LEU A 164 -21.27 14.75 18.25
C LEU A 164 -20.81 15.87 17.32
N LYS A 165 -20.62 17.09 17.85
CA LYS A 165 -20.17 18.24 17.05
C LYS A 165 -18.75 18.05 16.52
N LEU A 166 -17.87 17.49 17.35
CA LEU A 166 -16.50 17.17 16.96
C LEU A 166 -16.47 15.98 16.00
N ALA A 167 -17.26 14.93 16.26
CA ALA A 167 -17.38 13.77 15.40
C ALA A 167 -17.84 14.17 13.99
N ALA A 168 -18.91 14.98 13.88
CA ALA A 168 -19.39 15.47 12.59
C ALA A 168 -18.30 16.23 11.81
N LYS A 169 -17.57 17.14 12.47
CA LYS A 169 -16.46 17.86 11.82
C LYS A 169 -15.37 16.92 11.28
N ARG A 170 -14.98 15.92 12.08
CA ARG A 170 -13.94 14.94 11.69
C ARG A 170 -14.40 14.03 10.56
N ILE A 171 -15.67 13.59 10.60
CA ILE A 171 -16.25 12.75 9.54
C ILE A 171 -16.30 13.54 8.23
N VAL A 172 -16.78 14.78 8.25
CA VAL A 172 -16.81 15.66 7.07
C VAL A 172 -15.41 15.87 6.52
N PHE A 173 -14.43 16.20 7.36
CA PHE A 173 -13.04 16.34 6.95
C PHE A 173 -12.49 15.07 6.31
N GLY A 174 -12.64 13.92 6.98
CA GLY A 174 -12.13 12.63 6.48
C GLY A 174 -12.83 12.18 5.20
N LYS A 175 -14.15 12.45 5.07
CA LYS A 175 -14.90 12.07 3.87
C LYS A 175 -14.57 12.94 2.66
N TYR A 176 -14.42 14.25 2.84
CA TYR A 176 -14.21 15.18 1.74
C TYR A 176 -12.74 15.45 1.43
N LEU A 177 -11.81 14.92 2.22
CA LEU A 177 -10.40 14.95 1.89
C LEU A 177 -10.19 14.33 0.49
N ASN A 178 -9.43 15.01 -0.36
CA ASN A 178 -9.21 14.59 -1.76
C ASN A 178 -10.51 14.33 -2.53
N CYS A 179 -11.55 15.14 -2.33
CA CYS A 179 -12.87 15.01 -2.95
C CYS A 179 -13.53 13.64 -2.69
N GLY A 180 -13.24 12.99 -1.58
CA GLY A 180 -13.75 11.66 -1.24
C GLY A 180 -13.05 10.49 -1.93
N GLN A 181 -12.00 10.76 -2.71
CA GLN A 181 -11.25 9.74 -3.48
C GLN A 181 -10.21 9.04 -2.61
N THR A 182 -10.63 8.54 -1.45
CA THR A 182 -9.76 7.91 -0.46
C THR A 182 -10.32 6.56 -0.05
N CYS A 183 -9.52 5.51 -0.19
CA CYS A 183 -9.92 4.12 0.11
C CYS A 183 -10.36 3.92 1.57
N VAL A 184 -9.79 4.66 2.50
CA VAL A 184 -10.08 4.63 3.95
C VAL A 184 -11.04 5.72 4.40
N ALA A 185 -11.64 6.49 3.48
CA ALA A 185 -12.60 7.53 3.86
C ALA A 185 -13.83 6.92 4.56
N PRO A 186 -14.42 7.60 5.56
CA PRO A 186 -15.70 7.19 6.13
C PRO A 186 -16.74 6.99 5.03
N ASP A 187 -17.33 5.80 4.93
CA ASP A 187 -18.33 5.50 3.90
C ASP A 187 -19.74 5.59 4.44
N TYR A 188 -19.97 5.05 5.64
CA TYR A 188 -21.23 5.16 6.35
C TYR A 188 -21.01 5.41 7.84
N VAL A 189 -22.01 6.02 8.49
CA VAL A 189 -21.95 6.32 9.92
C VAL A 189 -22.94 5.43 10.67
N ASP A 190 -22.43 4.65 11.61
CA ASP A 190 -23.24 3.95 12.60
C ASP A 190 -23.24 4.74 13.89
N ARG A 191 -24.43 5.22 14.29
CA ARG A 191 -24.63 5.96 15.52
C ARG A 191 -25.45 5.13 16.49
N LYS A 192 -24.83 4.70 17.59
CA LYS A 192 -25.54 4.03 18.68
C LYS A 192 -26.52 5.02 19.34
N SER A 193 -27.81 4.89 19.03
CA SER A 193 -28.85 5.64 19.75
C SER A 193 -29.16 4.93 21.07
N THR A 194 -29.44 5.70 22.12
CA THR A 194 -29.92 5.21 23.43
C THR A 194 -31.35 4.66 23.39
N ARG A 195 -32.02 4.70 22.24
CA ARG A 195 -33.33 4.09 22.05
C ARG A 195 -33.17 2.68 21.47
N LEU A 196 -33.58 1.69 22.23
CA LEU A 196 -33.90 0.33 21.80
C LEU A 196 -34.91 0.37 20.63
N ASN A 197 -34.42 0.47 19.42
CA ASN A 197 -35.12 0.01 18.22
C ASN A 197 -34.06 -0.29 17.17
N SER A 198 -33.60 -1.53 17.22
CA SER A 198 -32.77 -2.15 16.22
C SER A 198 -33.59 -2.44 14.97
N SER A 199 -33.57 -1.57 14.01
CA SER A 199 -33.81 -1.96 12.65
C SER A 199 -32.51 -1.76 11.87
N HIS A 200 -31.69 -2.81 11.88
CA HIS A 200 -30.59 -2.95 10.96
C HIS A 200 -31.16 -3.08 9.54
N ARG A 201 -31.36 -1.99 8.85
CA ARG A 201 -31.46 -1.99 7.40
C ARG A 201 -30.05 -1.80 6.84
N CYS A 202 -29.41 -2.91 6.53
CA CYS A 202 -28.36 -2.92 5.54
C CYS A 202 -29.00 -2.55 4.19
N LEU A 203 -28.75 -1.36 3.72
CA LEU A 203 -29.05 -1.00 2.35
C LEU A 203 -27.89 -1.54 1.50
N SER A 204 -28.20 -2.59 0.77
CA SER A 204 -27.39 -3.16 -0.31
C SER A 204 -27.25 -2.19 -1.47
#